data_5271b19cb4be4ed1312f679d07734dad
#
_entry.id   5271b19cb4be4ed1312f679d07734dad
#
_cell.length_a   1.000
_cell.length_b   1.000
_cell.length_c   1.000
_cell.angle_alpha   90.00
_cell.angle_beta   90.00
_cell.angle_gamma   90.00
#
_symmetry.space_group_name_H-M   'P 1'
#
loop_
_entity.id
_entity.type
_entity.pdbx_description
1 polymer ?
#
loop_
_entity_poly.entity_id
_entity_poly.type
_entity_poly.pdbx_seq_one_letter_code
_entity_poly.pdbx_strand_id
1 'polypeptide(L)'
;MLQTKDYKHFCVGDVEFEGASAAAKALPGDRVRVEDGRVVEILERAPHRNIVGTLELASKYRYGMTSKNHPIYLFSPFTESYPPFYVGSAHKDTSQNVLAIIDFAHWTETCPRGNLQQILGVAGDLATEEEALAIQASPLRWKKLEALVSPTPIEAHMKGITFHVDPPGCKDIDDAITLNPLDGKTEVSIHIADVASWLLANPELMSKAEQIGQTLYRDGVAIRPMFPIELSEGIFSLLPGEDRRAVTLRCVWNKAEKKLEAFTWSLEMIRVTQSFTYHSVSKSMFASELEEICSGIANRPVTDSHEWIEQLMLLYNREAAKVLREKGAGVLRRHAGLDQARYDTYERLGLPADKLAMAAGEYCAATEDDTRHWGLGQDVYCHASSPIRRWPDCVNQMILLGHPANASIKHMNTRAKSFKVYERDMVFVRALLTNHDKTLKGTIAESGRIWIPSWGRIVKSDTIGFEPGSVVAIQYFCDATKRNWKRRLVLKLEPIETITSS
;
A
#
# COMPACT_ATOMS: atom_id res chain seq x y z
N MET A 1 0.64 -24.52 0.46
CA MET A 1 0.05 -23.78 -0.66
C MET A 1 1.12 -23.49 -1.67
N LEU A 2 0.83 -23.68 -2.94
CA LEU A 2 1.76 -23.45 -4.05
C LEU A 2 2.07 -21.94 -4.17
N GLN A 3 3.34 -21.60 -4.26
CA GLN A 3 3.82 -20.25 -4.49
C GLN A 3 4.72 -20.22 -5.72
N THR A 4 4.62 -19.18 -6.52
CA THR A 4 5.49 -18.92 -7.67
C THR A 4 5.48 -17.43 -8.01
N LYS A 5 6.57 -16.95 -8.61
CA LYS A 5 6.67 -15.57 -9.10
C LYS A 5 6.58 -15.46 -10.62
N ASP A 6 6.93 -16.52 -11.34
CA ASP A 6 7.14 -16.50 -12.79
C ASP A 6 6.57 -17.75 -13.50
N TYR A 7 5.80 -18.56 -12.78
CA TYR A 7 5.28 -19.86 -13.24
C TYR A 7 6.36 -20.81 -13.81
N LYS A 8 7.59 -20.69 -13.30
CA LYS A 8 8.74 -21.56 -13.64
C LYS A 8 9.37 -22.16 -12.40
N HIS A 9 9.52 -21.35 -11.35
CA HIS A 9 10.09 -21.71 -10.06
C HIS A 9 8.95 -21.74 -9.03
N PHE A 10 8.83 -22.84 -8.33
CA PHE A 10 7.71 -23.10 -7.41
C PHE A 10 8.24 -23.45 -6.03
N CYS A 11 7.46 -23.12 -4.98
CA CYS A 11 7.70 -23.61 -3.64
C CYS A 11 6.40 -23.98 -2.91
N VAL A 12 6.48 -24.99 -2.05
CA VAL A 12 5.41 -25.42 -1.13
C VAL A 12 6.05 -25.69 0.22
N GLY A 13 5.88 -24.77 1.20
CA GLY A 13 6.68 -24.77 2.41
C GLY A 13 8.16 -24.59 2.07
N ASP A 14 9.01 -25.50 2.52
CA ASP A 14 10.46 -25.49 2.27
C ASP A 14 10.87 -26.30 1.02
N VAL A 15 9.89 -26.89 0.31
CA VAL A 15 10.18 -27.68 -0.91
C VAL A 15 10.14 -26.77 -2.11
N GLU A 16 11.27 -26.65 -2.80
CA GLU A 16 11.41 -25.91 -4.06
C GLU A 16 11.51 -26.86 -5.24
N PHE A 17 10.95 -26.50 -6.39
CA PHE A 17 11.02 -27.25 -7.63
C PHE A 17 10.82 -26.34 -8.86
N GLU A 18 11.20 -26.83 -10.04
CA GLU A 18 11.21 -26.06 -11.27
C GLU A 18 10.42 -26.74 -12.40
N GLY A 19 9.96 -25.89 -13.33
CA GLY A 19 9.28 -26.31 -14.55
C GLY A 19 7.76 -26.36 -14.43
N ALA A 20 7.07 -25.73 -15.39
CA ALA A 20 5.60 -25.69 -15.42
C ALA A 20 4.94 -27.09 -15.44
N SER A 21 5.62 -28.10 -16.00
CA SER A 21 5.16 -29.49 -15.99
C SER A 21 5.16 -30.12 -14.59
N ALA A 22 6.10 -29.73 -13.72
CA ALA A 22 6.18 -30.19 -12.34
C ALA A 22 5.06 -29.60 -11.48
N ALA A 23 4.48 -28.46 -11.85
CA ALA A 23 3.31 -27.89 -11.19
C ALA A 23 1.99 -28.65 -11.48
N ALA A 24 1.98 -29.60 -12.45
CA ALA A 24 0.83 -30.45 -12.79
C ALA A 24 -0.51 -29.69 -12.90
N LYS A 25 -0.50 -28.55 -13.59
CA LYS A 25 -1.66 -27.64 -13.75
C LYS A 25 -2.16 -26.99 -12.45
N ALA A 26 -1.39 -27.01 -11.38
CA ALA A 26 -1.69 -26.22 -10.19
C ALA A 26 -1.39 -24.74 -10.42
N LEU A 27 -2.16 -23.85 -9.79
CA LEU A 27 -2.04 -22.41 -9.88
C LEU A 27 -1.59 -21.82 -8.53
N PRO A 28 -1.04 -20.59 -8.50
CA PRO A 28 -0.57 -19.97 -7.27
C PRO A 28 -1.69 -19.86 -6.23
N GLY A 29 -1.45 -20.35 -5.02
CA GLY A 29 -2.43 -20.39 -3.94
C GLY A 29 -3.19 -21.71 -3.80
N ASP A 30 -3.12 -22.63 -4.77
CA ASP A 30 -3.70 -23.96 -4.62
C ASP A 30 -3.04 -24.71 -3.47
N ARG A 31 -3.82 -25.49 -2.73
CA ARG A 31 -3.30 -26.44 -1.76
C ARG A 31 -2.96 -27.74 -2.48
N VAL A 32 -1.70 -28.12 -2.46
CA VAL A 32 -1.19 -29.25 -3.24
C VAL A 32 -0.40 -30.21 -2.36
N ARG A 33 -0.32 -31.46 -2.80
CA ARG A 33 0.62 -32.46 -2.31
C ARG A 33 1.79 -32.54 -3.29
N VAL A 34 3.01 -32.48 -2.75
CA VAL A 34 4.26 -32.56 -3.54
C VAL A 34 5.03 -33.82 -3.14
N GLU A 35 5.52 -34.57 -4.12
CA GLU A 35 6.40 -35.71 -3.96
C GLU A 35 7.51 -35.60 -5.01
N ASP A 36 8.74 -35.89 -4.63
CA ASP A 36 9.93 -35.85 -5.50
C ASP A 36 10.05 -34.56 -6.36
N GLY A 37 9.75 -33.42 -5.78
CA GLY A 37 9.81 -32.11 -6.47
C GLY A 37 8.73 -31.92 -7.55
N ARG A 38 7.60 -32.59 -7.44
CA ARG A 38 6.45 -32.46 -8.34
C ARG A 38 5.13 -32.45 -7.60
N VAL A 39 4.19 -31.68 -8.09
CA VAL A 39 2.80 -31.73 -7.61
C VAL A 39 2.18 -33.03 -8.11
N VAL A 40 1.78 -33.88 -7.18
CA VAL A 40 1.10 -35.18 -7.50
C VAL A 40 -0.43 -35.03 -7.37
N GLU A 41 -0.90 -34.09 -6.58
CA GLU A 41 -2.33 -33.89 -6.37
C GLU A 41 -2.65 -32.43 -6.00
N ILE A 42 -3.74 -31.92 -6.53
CA ILE A 42 -4.33 -30.62 -6.11
C ILE A 42 -5.43 -30.93 -5.10
N LEU A 43 -5.12 -30.73 -3.81
CA LEU A 43 -6.03 -31.04 -2.70
C LEU A 43 -7.21 -30.05 -2.65
N GLU A 44 -6.92 -28.78 -2.97
CA GLU A 44 -7.92 -27.72 -2.96
C GLU A 44 -7.53 -26.62 -3.95
N ARG A 45 -8.45 -26.23 -4.81
CA ARG A 45 -8.27 -25.15 -5.78
C ARG A 45 -8.61 -23.82 -5.13
N ALA A 46 -7.67 -22.88 -5.13
CA ALA A 46 -7.95 -21.52 -4.71
C ALA A 46 -8.96 -20.83 -5.65
N PRO A 47 -9.75 -19.86 -5.18
CA PRO A 47 -10.63 -19.07 -6.04
C PRO A 47 -9.82 -18.11 -6.92
N HIS A 48 -9.43 -18.55 -8.11
CA HIS A 48 -8.68 -17.73 -9.08
C HIS A 48 -9.63 -16.80 -9.81
N ARG A 49 -9.98 -15.67 -9.17
CA ARG A 49 -10.92 -14.65 -9.70
C ARG A 49 -10.22 -13.33 -9.91
N ASN A 50 -10.84 -12.48 -10.73
CA ASN A 50 -10.38 -11.12 -11.02
C ASN A 50 -8.93 -11.08 -11.52
N ILE A 51 -8.52 -12.04 -12.35
CA ILE A 51 -7.20 -12.05 -12.98
C ILE A 51 -7.19 -10.99 -14.07
N VAL A 52 -6.35 -9.98 -13.90
CA VAL A 52 -6.20 -8.87 -14.85
C VAL A 52 -5.09 -9.19 -15.85
N GLY A 53 -5.32 -8.84 -17.12
CA GLY A 53 -4.33 -9.07 -18.16
C GLY A 53 -4.75 -8.54 -19.53
N THR A 54 -3.92 -8.84 -20.52
CA THR A 54 -4.14 -8.46 -21.93
C THR A 54 -4.82 -9.60 -22.69
N LEU A 55 -5.98 -9.32 -23.27
CA LEU A 55 -6.65 -10.22 -24.21
C LEU A 55 -6.18 -9.86 -25.63
N GLU A 56 -5.53 -10.80 -26.32
CA GLU A 56 -4.82 -10.58 -27.58
C GLU A 56 -5.77 -10.66 -28.80
N LEU A 57 -6.72 -9.74 -28.87
CA LEU A 57 -7.72 -9.69 -29.97
C LEU A 57 -7.08 -9.41 -31.32
N ALA A 58 -6.06 -8.55 -31.39
CA ALA A 58 -5.35 -8.19 -32.62
C ALA A 58 -4.43 -9.29 -33.15
N SER A 59 -4.19 -10.35 -32.39
CA SER A 59 -3.40 -11.51 -32.84
C SER A 59 -4.11 -12.18 -34.04
N LYS A 60 -3.34 -12.67 -34.99
CA LYS A 60 -3.86 -13.50 -36.09
C LYS A 60 -4.21 -14.93 -35.64
N TYR A 61 -3.65 -15.37 -34.51
CA TYR A 61 -3.86 -16.71 -33.98
C TYR A 61 -5.19 -16.83 -33.25
N ARG A 62 -5.88 -17.95 -33.46
CA ARG A 62 -7.11 -18.36 -32.77
C ARG A 62 -6.91 -19.76 -32.24
N TYR A 63 -7.43 -20.02 -31.06
CA TYR A 63 -7.21 -21.30 -30.32
C TYR A 63 -8.50 -22.14 -30.28
N GLY A 64 -9.35 -21.99 -31.30
CA GLY A 64 -10.62 -22.66 -31.43
C GLY A 64 -11.82 -21.77 -31.23
N MET A 65 -12.97 -22.39 -31.02
CA MET A 65 -14.26 -21.71 -30.80
C MET A 65 -14.89 -22.21 -29.50
N THR A 66 -15.63 -21.37 -28.83
CA THR A 66 -16.49 -21.77 -27.71
C THR A 66 -17.73 -22.50 -28.20
N SER A 67 -18.46 -23.15 -27.28
CA SER A 67 -19.77 -23.77 -27.60
C SER A 67 -20.81 -22.78 -28.14
N LYS A 68 -20.64 -21.48 -27.84
CA LYS A 68 -21.46 -20.38 -28.38
C LYS A 68 -20.90 -19.78 -29.67
N ASN A 69 -19.97 -20.48 -30.34
CA ASN A 69 -19.33 -20.05 -31.57
C ASN A 69 -18.58 -18.71 -31.50
N HIS A 70 -17.99 -18.40 -30.33
CA HIS A 70 -17.11 -17.25 -30.17
C HIS A 70 -15.64 -17.66 -30.30
N PRO A 71 -14.79 -16.89 -31.01
CA PRO A 71 -13.37 -17.18 -31.12
C PRO A 71 -12.68 -17.19 -29.77
N ILE A 72 -11.67 -18.07 -29.65
CA ILE A 72 -10.84 -18.16 -28.45
C ILE A 72 -9.51 -17.49 -28.71
N TYR A 73 -9.13 -16.59 -27.83
CA TYR A 73 -7.91 -15.77 -27.86
C TYR A 73 -6.98 -16.15 -26.74
N LEU A 74 -5.71 -15.79 -26.87
CA LEU A 74 -4.76 -15.84 -25.77
C LEU A 74 -4.98 -14.65 -24.84
N PHE A 75 -4.97 -14.92 -23.54
CA PHE A 75 -4.99 -13.93 -22.49
C PHE A 75 -3.69 -14.02 -21.70
N SER A 76 -2.96 -12.92 -21.62
CA SER A 76 -1.68 -12.80 -20.92
C SER A 76 -1.87 -12.05 -19.60
N PRO A 77 -1.84 -12.73 -18.44
CA PRO A 77 -1.97 -12.07 -17.14
C PRO A 77 -0.88 -11.00 -16.90
N PHE A 78 -1.20 -9.96 -16.14
CA PHE A 78 -0.22 -8.95 -15.73
C PHE A 78 0.83 -9.51 -14.78
N THR A 79 0.44 -10.47 -13.95
CA THR A 79 1.37 -11.17 -13.07
C THR A 79 1.95 -12.41 -13.75
N GLU A 80 3.26 -12.54 -13.74
CA GLU A 80 3.97 -13.69 -14.32
C GLU A 80 3.78 -14.97 -13.49
N SER A 81 3.17 -14.88 -12.30
CA SER A 81 2.83 -16.04 -11.47
C SER A 81 1.73 -16.93 -12.07
N TYR A 82 0.98 -16.45 -13.04
CA TYR A 82 0.01 -17.24 -13.80
C TYR A 82 0.51 -17.56 -15.20
N PRO A 83 0.19 -18.75 -15.74
CA PRO A 83 0.40 -19.04 -17.15
C PRO A 83 -0.58 -18.23 -18.02
N PRO A 84 -0.37 -18.16 -19.35
CA PRO A 84 -1.38 -17.64 -20.27
C PRO A 84 -2.67 -18.48 -20.23
N PHE A 85 -3.81 -17.85 -20.52
CA PHE A 85 -5.12 -18.50 -20.56
C PHE A 85 -5.73 -18.49 -21.96
N TYR A 86 -6.59 -19.44 -22.25
CA TYR A 86 -7.48 -19.43 -23.38
C TYR A 86 -8.83 -18.83 -23.00
N VAL A 87 -9.24 -17.74 -23.66
CA VAL A 87 -10.43 -16.97 -23.29
C VAL A 87 -11.30 -16.74 -24.53
N GLY A 88 -12.55 -17.16 -24.47
CA GLY A 88 -13.55 -16.87 -25.51
C GLY A 88 -14.05 -15.43 -25.41
N SER A 89 -14.16 -14.75 -26.57
CA SER A 89 -14.70 -13.38 -26.62
C SER A 89 -15.58 -13.16 -27.83
N ALA A 90 -16.72 -12.49 -27.59
CA ALA A 90 -17.64 -11.99 -28.64
C ALA A 90 -17.34 -10.53 -29.03
N HIS A 91 -16.24 -9.96 -28.56
CA HIS A 91 -15.88 -8.57 -28.85
C HIS A 91 -15.67 -8.38 -30.35
N LYS A 92 -16.34 -7.38 -30.94
CA LYS A 92 -16.39 -7.18 -32.39
C LYS A 92 -15.14 -6.49 -32.92
N ASP A 93 -14.63 -5.51 -32.18
CA ASP A 93 -13.41 -4.81 -32.58
C ASP A 93 -12.18 -5.63 -32.17
N THR A 94 -11.51 -6.18 -33.16
CA THR A 94 -10.29 -6.95 -32.98
C THR A 94 -9.07 -6.26 -33.59
N SER A 95 -9.16 -4.95 -33.87
CA SER A 95 -8.04 -4.18 -34.41
C SER A 95 -6.92 -3.95 -33.40
N GLN A 96 -7.26 -3.95 -32.11
CA GLN A 96 -6.33 -3.70 -31.00
C GLN A 96 -6.51 -4.75 -29.89
N ASN A 97 -5.46 -4.94 -29.11
CA ASN A 97 -5.55 -5.71 -27.88
C ASN A 97 -6.28 -4.92 -26.81
N VAL A 98 -6.98 -5.60 -25.92
CA VAL A 98 -7.72 -4.99 -24.82
C VAL A 98 -7.23 -5.50 -23.47
N LEU A 99 -7.37 -4.67 -22.45
CA LEU A 99 -7.23 -5.13 -21.07
C LEU A 99 -8.55 -5.70 -20.58
N ALA A 100 -8.48 -6.80 -19.86
CA ALA A 100 -9.67 -7.53 -19.43
C ALA A 100 -9.47 -8.17 -18.05
N ILE A 101 -10.57 -8.57 -17.46
CA ILE A 101 -10.65 -9.35 -16.22
C ILE A 101 -11.24 -10.71 -16.57
N ILE A 102 -10.61 -11.77 -16.08
CA ILE A 102 -11.08 -13.14 -16.22
C ILE A 102 -11.17 -13.83 -14.86
N ASP A 103 -12.00 -14.87 -14.79
CA ASP A 103 -11.97 -15.89 -13.75
C ASP A 103 -11.49 -17.19 -14.34
N PHE A 104 -10.72 -17.98 -13.57
CA PHE A 104 -10.35 -19.33 -13.96
C PHE A 104 -11.60 -20.21 -14.11
N ALA A 105 -11.65 -21.02 -15.16
CA ALA A 105 -12.74 -21.96 -15.40
C ALA A 105 -12.30 -23.40 -15.14
N HIS A 106 -11.40 -23.91 -15.97
CA HIS A 106 -10.85 -25.26 -15.86
C HIS A 106 -9.52 -25.36 -16.62
N TRP A 107 -8.80 -26.45 -16.44
CA TRP A 107 -7.53 -26.69 -17.15
C TRP A 107 -7.44 -28.12 -17.69
N THR A 108 -7.89 -28.33 -18.89
CA THR A 108 -7.84 -29.62 -19.60
C THR A 108 -6.83 -29.61 -20.75
N GLU A 109 -6.61 -28.44 -21.38
CA GLU A 109 -5.76 -28.23 -22.55
C GLU A 109 -4.32 -27.81 -22.19
N THR A 110 -3.58 -27.27 -23.16
CA THR A 110 -2.22 -26.74 -22.99
C THR A 110 -2.21 -25.54 -22.05
N CYS A 111 -3.19 -24.64 -22.20
CA CYS A 111 -3.40 -23.49 -21.31
C CYS A 111 -4.70 -23.67 -20.52
N PRO A 112 -4.79 -23.08 -19.31
CA PRO A 112 -6.06 -22.99 -18.58
C PRO A 112 -7.09 -22.20 -19.37
N ARG A 113 -8.36 -22.52 -19.17
CA ARG A 113 -9.49 -21.75 -19.67
C ARG A 113 -9.87 -20.68 -18.66
N GLY A 114 -10.15 -19.48 -19.18
CA GLY A 114 -10.68 -18.36 -18.41
C GLY A 114 -12.04 -17.92 -18.95
N ASN A 115 -12.92 -17.53 -18.02
CA ASN A 115 -14.19 -16.90 -18.33
C ASN A 115 -14.00 -15.38 -18.31
N LEU A 116 -14.25 -14.72 -19.45
CA LEU A 116 -14.21 -13.27 -19.57
C LEU A 116 -15.30 -12.64 -18.69
N GLN A 117 -14.88 -11.83 -17.71
CA GLN A 117 -15.79 -11.11 -16.82
C GLN A 117 -16.07 -9.71 -17.32
N GLN A 118 -15.01 -8.99 -17.74
CA GLN A 118 -15.11 -7.59 -18.16
C GLN A 118 -13.98 -7.24 -19.12
N ILE A 119 -14.26 -6.43 -20.13
CA ILE A 119 -13.27 -5.68 -20.91
C ILE A 119 -13.16 -4.30 -20.27
N LEU A 120 -11.93 -3.89 -19.93
CA LEU A 120 -11.65 -2.59 -19.30
C LEU A 120 -11.49 -1.47 -20.35
N GLY A 121 -10.86 -1.78 -21.48
CA GLY A 121 -10.59 -0.85 -22.56
C GLY A 121 -9.40 -1.29 -23.40
N VAL A 122 -8.93 -0.41 -24.27
CA VAL A 122 -7.81 -0.65 -25.18
C VAL A 122 -6.50 -0.71 -24.40
N ALA A 123 -5.67 -1.72 -24.68
CA ALA A 123 -4.33 -1.82 -24.10
C ALA A 123 -3.44 -0.68 -24.60
N GLY A 124 -2.74 0.02 -23.69
CA GLY A 124 -1.92 1.18 -24.00
C GLY A 124 -2.64 2.52 -23.82
N ASP A 125 -3.94 2.53 -23.56
CA ASP A 125 -4.63 3.73 -23.08
C ASP A 125 -4.31 3.96 -21.61
N LEU A 126 -3.88 5.18 -21.22
CA LEU A 126 -3.40 5.48 -19.88
C LEU A 126 -4.46 5.18 -18.80
N ALA A 127 -5.68 5.65 -19.01
CA ALA A 127 -6.75 5.46 -18.03
C ALA A 127 -7.10 3.98 -17.85
N THR A 128 -7.08 3.22 -18.94
CA THR A 128 -7.31 1.77 -18.94
C THR A 128 -6.20 1.01 -18.21
N GLU A 129 -4.94 1.35 -18.47
CA GLU A 129 -3.80 0.74 -17.79
C GLU A 129 -3.79 1.07 -16.28
N GLU A 130 -4.08 2.31 -15.91
CA GLU A 130 -4.19 2.73 -14.51
C GLU A 130 -5.31 1.97 -13.78
N GLU A 131 -6.47 1.83 -14.39
CA GLU A 131 -7.59 1.09 -13.80
C GLU A 131 -7.26 -0.40 -13.67
N ALA A 132 -6.62 -1.00 -14.67
CA ALA A 132 -6.18 -2.39 -14.63
C ALA A 132 -5.20 -2.66 -13.48
N LEU A 133 -4.23 -1.78 -13.26
CA LEU A 133 -3.29 -1.85 -12.14
C LEU A 133 -3.99 -1.68 -10.78
N ALA A 134 -4.96 -0.78 -10.69
CA ALA A 134 -5.73 -0.58 -9.47
C ALA A 134 -6.55 -1.83 -9.11
N ILE A 135 -7.18 -2.48 -10.10
CA ILE A 135 -7.90 -3.74 -9.91
C ILE A 135 -6.96 -4.86 -9.48
N GLN A 136 -5.78 -4.96 -10.09
CA GLN A 136 -4.78 -5.96 -9.70
C GLN A 136 -4.32 -5.77 -8.26
N ALA A 137 -4.09 -4.53 -7.82
CA ALA A 137 -3.66 -4.21 -6.46
C ALA A 137 -4.78 -4.41 -5.44
N SER A 138 -6.02 -4.04 -5.77
CA SER A 138 -7.19 -4.12 -4.91
C SER A 138 -8.42 -4.61 -5.70
N PRO A 139 -8.57 -5.95 -5.88
CA PRO A 139 -9.61 -6.51 -6.75
C PRO A 139 -11.02 -6.45 -6.14
N LEU A 140 -11.14 -6.35 -4.82
CA LEU A 140 -12.41 -6.32 -4.14
C LEU A 140 -13.02 -4.91 -4.19
N ARG A 141 -14.34 -4.86 -4.37
CA ARG A 141 -15.15 -3.62 -4.30
C ARG A 141 -16.31 -3.80 -3.36
N TRP A 142 -16.73 -2.71 -2.75
CA TRP A 142 -17.99 -2.66 -2.04
C TRP A 142 -19.15 -2.72 -3.06
N LYS A 143 -20.13 -3.55 -2.72
CA LYS A 143 -21.48 -3.48 -3.27
C LYS A 143 -22.27 -2.52 -2.40
N LYS A 144 -23.60 -2.44 -2.61
CA LYS A 144 -24.46 -1.65 -1.75
C LYS A 144 -24.27 -2.07 -0.28
N LEU A 145 -24.12 -1.06 0.58
CA LEU A 145 -24.00 -1.27 2.01
C LEU A 145 -25.35 -1.76 2.57
N GLU A 146 -25.33 -2.80 3.40
CA GLU A 146 -26.47 -3.23 4.17
C GLU A 146 -26.63 -2.34 5.41
N ALA A 147 -27.79 -2.44 6.08
CA ALA A 147 -28.03 -1.67 7.30
C ALA A 147 -27.00 -2.05 8.38
N LEU A 148 -26.34 -1.05 8.95
CA LEU A 148 -25.33 -1.24 9.98
C LEU A 148 -25.96 -1.19 11.38
N VAL A 149 -25.40 -2.00 12.27
CA VAL A 149 -25.66 -1.92 13.70
C VAL A 149 -24.76 -0.85 14.30
N SER A 150 -25.36 0.14 14.94
CA SER A 150 -24.61 1.18 15.66
C SER A 150 -23.96 0.60 16.93
N PRO A 151 -22.71 0.98 17.23
CA PRO A 151 -22.07 0.57 18.48
C PRO A 151 -22.76 1.22 19.70
N THR A 152 -22.54 0.64 20.88
CA THR A 152 -23.09 1.14 22.15
C THR A 152 -22.82 2.64 22.33
N PRO A 153 -23.80 3.47 22.69
CA PRO A 153 -23.61 4.90 22.94
C PRO A 153 -22.51 5.19 23.98
N ILE A 154 -21.84 6.34 23.83
CA ILE A 154 -20.84 6.84 24.77
C ILE A 154 -21.40 8.11 25.40
N GLU A 155 -21.32 8.22 26.73
CA GLU A 155 -21.76 9.43 27.47
C GLU A 155 -20.64 10.46 27.67
N ALA A 156 -19.37 10.00 27.61
CA ALA A 156 -18.22 10.88 27.82
C ALA A 156 -17.99 11.81 26.62
N HIS A 157 -18.22 13.09 26.82
CA HIS A 157 -17.97 14.14 25.82
C HIS A 157 -16.71 14.91 26.14
N MET A 158 -15.84 15.06 25.13
CA MET A 158 -14.64 15.89 25.22
C MET A 158 -15.03 17.37 25.35
N LYS A 159 -14.36 18.09 26.25
CA LYS A 159 -14.50 19.55 26.42
C LYS A 159 -13.26 20.23 25.82
N GLY A 160 -13.47 21.38 25.22
CA GLY A 160 -12.39 22.20 24.65
C GLY A 160 -12.57 22.44 23.15
N ILE A 161 -11.62 23.14 22.57
CA ILE A 161 -11.59 23.40 21.13
C ILE A 161 -10.86 22.25 20.46
N THR A 162 -11.62 21.45 19.72
CA THR A 162 -11.08 20.34 18.93
C THR A 162 -10.96 20.75 17.48
N PHE A 163 -9.83 20.48 16.87
CA PHE A 163 -9.55 20.80 15.48
C PHE A 163 -8.83 19.64 14.75
N HIS A 164 -8.96 19.60 13.44
CA HIS A 164 -8.16 18.73 12.59
C HIS A 164 -7.30 19.57 11.63
N VAL A 165 -6.26 18.92 11.07
CA VAL A 165 -5.33 19.54 10.11
C VAL A 165 -5.08 18.59 8.96
N ASP A 166 -5.67 18.88 7.80
CA ASP A 166 -5.62 18.03 6.61
C ASP A 166 -5.38 18.84 5.33
N PRO A 167 -5.01 18.17 4.22
CA PRO A 167 -4.97 18.81 2.92
C PRO A 167 -6.34 19.37 2.51
N PRO A 168 -6.40 20.42 1.70
CA PRO A 168 -7.67 20.95 1.20
C PRO A 168 -8.50 19.87 0.49
N GLY A 169 -9.77 19.73 0.89
CA GLY A 169 -10.70 18.78 0.28
C GLY A 169 -10.62 17.35 0.81
N CYS A 170 -9.81 17.09 1.83
CA CYS A 170 -9.82 15.80 2.56
C CYS A 170 -11.20 15.55 3.16
N LYS A 171 -11.71 14.33 3.04
CA LYS A 171 -13.02 13.92 3.53
C LYS A 171 -12.97 12.75 4.50
N ASP A 172 -11.91 11.96 4.48
CA ASP A 172 -11.66 10.81 5.34
C ASP A 172 -10.69 11.19 6.47
N ILE A 173 -11.21 12.02 7.40
CA ILE A 173 -10.44 12.62 8.50
C ILE A 173 -10.28 11.58 9.61
N ASP A 174 -9.06 11.04 9.74
CA ASP A 174 -8.71 10.02 10.73
C ASP A 174 -8.44 10.62 12.11
N ASP A 175 -7.85 11.84 12.19
CA ASP A 175 -7.31 12.41 13.42
C ASP A 175 -7.77 13.85 13.70
N ALA A 176 -7.89 14.16 14.99
CA ALA A 176 -8.17 15.49 15.51
C ALA A 176 -7.39 15.71 16.82
N ILE A 177 -7.23 16.98 17.19
CA ILE A 177 -6.40 17.40 18.32
C ILE A 177 -7.20 18.35 19.19
N THR A 178 -7.05 18.22 20.51
CA THR A 178 -7.51 19.23 21.50
C THR A 178 -6.33 19.66 22.35
N LEU A 179 -6.15 20.97 22.49
CA LEU A 179 -5.17 21.58 23.39
C LEU A 179 -5.93 22.40 24.46
N ASN A 180 -5.80 22.00 25.72
CA ASN A 180 -6.39 22.68 26.85
C ASN A 180 -5.28 23.29 27.71
N PRO A 181 -5.09 24.65 27.68
CA PRO A 181 -4.13 25.30 28.55
C PRO A 181 -4.48 25.09 30.02
N LEU A 182 -3.46 24.75 30.83
CA LEU A 182 -3.49 24.65 32.28
C LEU A 182 -2.41 25.58 32.84
N ASP A 183 -2.40 25.81 34.16
CA ASP A 183 -1.36 26.63 34.78
C ASP A 183 0.02 25.95 34.65
N GLY A 184 0.91 26.59 33.86
CA GLY A 184 2.26 26.04 33.55
C GLY A 184 2.29 24.76 32.72
N LYS A 185 1.16 24.26 32.24
CA LYS A 185 1.02 23.00 31.51
C LYS A 185 0.01 23.14 30.37
N THR A 186 -0.02 22.14 29.47
CA THR A 186 -1.06 21.98 28.46
C THR A 186 -1.52 20.52 28.42
N GLU A 187 -2.82 20.28 28.57
CA GLU A 187 -3.38 18.99 28.26
C GLU A 187 -3.48 18.84 26.76
N VAL A 188 -2.88 17.76 26.24
CA VAL A 188 -2.88 17.40 24.82
C VAL A 188 -3.70 16.16 24.65
N SER A 189 -4.75 16.23 23.83
CA SER A 189 -5.55 15.06 23.46
C SER A 189 -5.44 14.84 21.95
N ILE A 190 -5.05 13.63 21.58
CA ILE A 190 -4.99 13.16 20.19
C ILE A 190 -6.12 12.15 20.01
N HIS A 191 -7.05 12.48 19.13
CA HIS A 191 -8.26 11.73 18.85
C HIS A 191 -8.14 11.01 17.52
N ILE A 192 -8.35 9.72 17.50
CA ILE A 192 -8.41 8.91 16.27
C ILE A 192 -9.81 8.34 16.13
N ALA A 193 -10.38 8.45 14.93
CA ALA A 193 -11.71 7.94 14.60
C ALA A 193 -11.92 6.51 15.11
N ASP A 194 -12.99 6.27 15.88
CA ASP A 194 -13.32 4.93 16.41
C ASP A 194 -13.99 4.10 15.31
N VAL A 195 -13.19 3.41 14.53
CA VAL A 195 -13.65 2.44 13.54
C VAL A 195 -13.88 1.07 14.18
N ALA A 196 -13.06 0.72 15.18
CA ALA A 196 -13.08 -0.59 15.81
C ALA A 196 -14.44 -0.95 16.41
N SER A 197 -15.10 -0.03 17.12
CA SER A 197 -16.43 -0.29 17.70
C SER A 197 -17.50 -0.61 16.63
N TRP A 198 -17.42 0.04 15.48
CA TRP A 198 -18.32 -0.26 14.35
C TRP A 198 -18.03 -1.63 13.74
N LEU A 199 -16.77 -2.03 13.63
CA LEU A 199 -16.37 -3.33 13.10
C LEU A 199 -16.82 -4.46 14.04
N LEU A 200 -16.66 -4.28 15.34
CA LEU A 200 -17.10 -5.26 16.35
C LEU A 200 -18.61 -5.47 16.33
N ALA A 201 -19.38 -4.42 16.06
CA ALA A 201 -20.83 -4.50 15.90
C ALA A 201 -21.27 -5.09 14.54
N ASN A 202 -20.37 -5.12 13.53
CA ASN A 202 -20.71 -5.53 12.16
C ASN A 202 -19.66 -6.51 11.59
N PRO A 203 -19.72 -7.81 11.92
CA PRO A 203 -18.70 -8.80 11.53
C PRO A 203 -18.48 -8.95 10.02
N GLU A 204 -19.51 -8.77 9.19
CA GLU A 204 -19.38 -8.83 7.73
C GLU A 204 -18.57 -7.64 7.18
N LEU A 205 -18.82 -6.43 7.72
CA LEU A 205 -18.03 -5.24 7.41
C LEU A 205 -16.56 -5.48 7.78
N MET A 206 -16.32 -6.03 8.98
CA MET A 206 -14.99 -6.36 9.48
C MET A 206 -14.27 -7.36 8.56
N SER A 207 -14.89 -8.47 8.23
CA SER A 207 -14.31 -9.51 7.36
C SER A 207 -13.94 -8.98 5.99
N LYS A 208 -14.76 -8.10 5.41
CA LYS A 208 -14.48 -7.53 4.10
C LYS A 208 -13.39 -6.45 4.14
N ALA A 209 -13.37 -5.62 5.18
CA ALA A 209 -12.29 -4.65 5.39
C ALA A 209 -10.93 -5.34 5.56
N GLU A 210 -10.86 -6.45 6.32
CA GLU A 210 -9.68 -7.29 6.43
C GLU A 210 -9.19 -7.78 5.07
N GLN A 211 -10.09 -8.32 4.24
CA GLN A 211 -9.75 -8.82 2.91
C GLN A 211 -9.21 -7.71 1.98
N ILE A 212 -9.79 -6.51 2.03
CA ILE A 212 -9.31 -5.35 1.28
C ILE A 212 -7.97 -4.87 1.84
N GLY A 213 -7.85 -4.75 3.15
CA GLY A 213 -6.63 -4.48 3.91
C GLY A 213 -6.18 -3.02 3.95
N GLN A 214 -6.46 -2.23 2.92
CA GLN A 214 -6.06 -0.83 2.85
C GLN A 214 -6.80 -0.08 1.74
N THR A 215 -7.04 1.21 1.90
CA THR A 215 -7.52 2.11 0.84
C THR A 215 -6.39 2.37 -0.17
N LEU A 216 -6.72 2.28 -1.46
CA LEU A 216 -5.82 2.63 -2.55
C LEU A 216 -6.12 4.05 -3.02
N TYR A 217 -5.11 4.90 -2.96
CA TYR A 217 -5.19 6.29 -3.43
C TYR A 217 -4.50 6.46 -4.78
N ARG A 218 -5.01 7.41 -5.56
CA ARG A 218 -4.39 7.92 -6.78
C ARG A 218 -4.52 9.44 -6.79
N ASP A 219 -3.38 10.13 -6.80
CA ASP A 219 -3.33 11.59 -6.78
C ASP A 219 -4.16 12.22 -5.62
N GLY A 220 -4.09 11.61 -4.43
CA GLY A 220 -4.83 12.03 -3.25
C GLY A 220 -6.30 11.60 -3.19
N VAL A 221 -6.82 10.95 -4.23
CA VAL A 221 -8.21 10.47 -4.28
C VAL A 221 -8.29 8.97 -3.98
N ALA A 222 -9.19 8.57 -3.08
CA ALA A 222 -9.46 7.17 -2.79
C ALA A 222 -10.18 6.50 -3.97
N ILE A 223 -9.45 5.69 -4.75
CA ILE A 223 -10.00 4.98 -5.92
C ILE A 223 -10.50 3.58 -5.61
N ARG A 224 -10.00 2.96 -4.54
CA ARG A 224 -10.39 1.66 -3.99
C ARG A 224 -10.43 1.77 -2.46
N PRO A 225 -11.50 2.30 -1.89
CA PRO A 225 -11.59 2.53 -0.46
C PRO A 225 -11.71 1.20 0.31
N MET A 226 -11.09 1.16 1.50
CA MET A 226 -11.21 0.01 2.42
C MET A 226 -12.62 -0.12 2.98
N PHE A 227 -13.33 0.99 3.14
CA PHE A 227 -14.74 1.04 3.54
C PHE A 227 -15.59 1.73 2.47
N PRO A 228 -16.93 1.49 2.44
CA PRO A 228 -17.85 2.31 1.64
C PRO A 228 -17.67 3.80 1.94
N ILE A 229 -17.87 4.63 0.92
CA ILE A 229 -17.67 6.08 1.02
C ILE A 229 -18.56 6.70 2.10
N GLU A 230 -19.77 6.19 2.26
CA GLU A 230 -20.72 6.63 3.29
C GLU A 230 -20.18 6.42 4.71
N LEU A 231 -19.24 5.49 4.88
CA LEU A 231 -18.56 5.25 6.15
C LEU A 231 -17.25 6.04 6.23
N SER A 232 -16.38 5.88 5.25
CA SER A 232 -15.05 6.48 5.29
C SER A 232 -15.06 8.01 5.24
N GLU A 233 -15.94 8.61 4.44
CA GLU A 233 -16.10 10.06 4.31
C GLU A 233 -17.30 10.61 5.11
N GLY A 234 -18.03 9.75 5.82
CA GLY A 234 -19.23 10.10 6.58
C GLY A 234 -19.13 9.70 8.05
N ILE A 235 -19.63 8.52 8.38
CA ILE A 235 -19.84 8.07 9.77
C ILE A 235 -18.52 7.98 10.56
N PHE A 236 -17.44 7.51 9.94
CA PHE A 236 -16.13 7.36 10.61
C PHE A 236 -15.35 8.66 10.65
N SER A 237 -15.48 9.49 9.62
CA SER A 237 -14.71 10.71 9.47
C SER A 237 -15.01 11.72 10.59
N LEU A 238 -13.97 12.30 11.17
CA LEU A 238 -14.07 13.31 12.22
C LEU A 238 -14.46 14.68 11.64
N LEU A 239 -15.62 14.71 10.96
CA LEU A 239 -16.13 15.90 10.26
C LEU A 239 -16.47 17.03 11.23
N PRO A 240 -16.21 18.28 10.83
CA PRO A 240 -16.56 19.47 11.63
C PRO A 240 -18.07 19.57 11.90
N GLY A 241 -18.41 19.94 13.12
CA GLY A 241 -19.81 20.16 13.56
C GLY A 241 -20.57 18.90 13.89
N GLU A 242 -20.02 17.72 13.68
CA GLU A 242 -20.63 16.43 13.95
C GLU A 242 -20.04 15.78 15.21
N ASP A 243 -20.91 15.12 16.00
CA ASP A 243 -20.44 14.30 17.12
C ASP A 243 -19.87 12.99 16.56
N ARG A 244 -18.64 12.69 16.88
CA ARG A 244 -17.93 11.49 16.43
C ARG A 244 -17.27 10.75 17.57
N ARG A 245 -17.26 9.44 17.48
CA ARG A 245 -16.56 8.56 18.41
C ARG A 245 -15.07 8.59 18.08
N ALA A 246 -14.22 8.68 19.10
CA ALA A 246 -12.78 8.69 18.93
C ALA A 246 -12.08 7.90 20.04
N VAL A 247 -11.03 7.17 19.68
CA VAL A 247 -10.07 6.59 20.64
C VAL A 247 -9.02 7.66 20.91
N THR A 248 -9.00 8.13 22.14
CA THR A 248 -8.22 9.30 22.54
C THR A 248 -7.00 8.89 23.36
N LEU A 249 -5.83 9.37 22.95
CA LEU A 249 -4.65 9.45 23.81
C LEU A 249 -4.60 10.84 24.42
N ARG A 250 -4.63 10.93 25.75
CA ARG A 250 -4.48 12.16 26.52
C ARG A 250 -3.17 12.15 27.25
N CYS A 251 -2.47 13.27 27.24
CA CYS A 251 -1.23 13.49 28.00
C CYS A 251 -1.12 14.96 28.41
N VAL A 252 -0.17 15.26 29.27
CA VAL A 252 0.08 16.62 29.78
C VAL A 252 1.46 17.06 29.38
N TRP A 253 1.55 18.15 28.64
CA TRP A 253 2.79 18.86 28.35
C TRP A 253 3.19 19.73 29.54
N ASN A 254 4.33 19.45 30.16
CA ASN A 254 4.91 20.25 31.23
C ASN A 254 5.89 21.25 30.63
N LYS A 255 5.50 22.55 30.59
CA LYS A 255 6.29 23.61 29.97
C LYS A 255 7.64 23.86 30.65
N ALA A 256 7.72 23.67 31.96
CA ALA A 256 8.96 23.87 32.73
C ALA A 256 9.97 22.76 32.46
N GLU A 257 9.50 21.52 32.40
CA GLU A 257 10.34 20.33 32.18
C GLU A 257 10.51 19.98 30.70
N LYS A 258 9.73 20.62 29.82
CA LYS A 258 9.68 20.35 28.35
C LYS A 258 9.49 18.87 28.02
N LYS A 259 8.56 18.23 28.71
CA LYS A 259 8.26 16.82 28.51
C LYS A 259 6.77 16.52 28.64
N LEU A 260 6.35 15.39 28.05
CA LEU A 260 5.01 14.84 28.19
C LEU A 260 4.95 13.85 29.36
N GLU A 261 3.85 13.90 30.09
CA GLU A 261 3.57 13.06 31.25
C GLU A 261 2.10 12.65 31.31
N ALA A 262 1.73 11.72 32.20
CA ALA A 262 0.34 11.33 32.50
C ALA A 262 -0.45 10.82 31.30
N PHE A 263 0.09 9.84 30.57
CA PHE A 263 -0.59 9.22 29.43
C PHE A 263 -1.79 8.38 29.84
N THR A 264 -2.95 8.65 29.23
CA THR A 264 -4.18 7.88 29.44
C THR A 264 -4.91 7.62 28.14
N TRP A 265 -5.63 6.49 28.07
CA TRP A 265 -6.44 6.10 26.92
C TRP A 265 -7.91 6.10 27.29
N SER A 266 -8.76 6.62 26.40
CA SER A 266 -10.22 6.67 26.57
C SER A 266 -10.94 6.56 25.24
N LEU A 267 -12.20 6.13 25.32
CA LEU A 267 -13.15 6.18 24.21
C LEU A 267 -14.13 7.33 24.49
N GLU A 268 -14.20 8.30 23.60
CA GLU A 268 -14.92 9.57 23.83
C GLU A 268 -15.75 9.96 22.61
N MET A 269 -16.81 10.75 22.87
CA MET A 269 -17.47 11.55 21.85
C MET A 269 -16.74 12.86 21.73
N ILE A 270 -16.35 13.22 20.53
CA ILE A 270 -15.71 14.52 20.23
C ILE A 270 -16.54 15.28 19.21
N ARG A 271 -16.41 16.60 19.20
CA ARG A 271 -16.93 17.46 18.15
C ARG A 271 -15.81 18.36 17.65
N VAL A 272 -15.42 18.16 16.41
CA VAL A 272 -14.47 19.07 15.75
C VAL A 272 -15.16 20.40 15.50
N THR A 273 -14.57 21.48 16.01
CA THR A 273 -15.12 22.83 15.92
C THR A 273 -14.35 23.72 14.96
N GLN A 274 -13.12 23.36 14.60
CA GLN A 274 -12.27 24.10 13.68
C GLN A 274 -11.56 23.16 12.72
N SER A 275 -11.36 23.64 11.49
CA SER A 275 -10.66 22.90 10.42
C SER A 275 -9.51 23.74 9.90
N PHE A 276 -8.35 23.15 9.82
CA PHE A 276 -7.16 23.80 9.29
C PHE A 276 -6.57 23.00 8.14
N THR A 277 -5.92 23.71 7.23
CA THR A 277 -4.89 23.14 6.37
C THR A 277 -3.53 23.31 7.04
N TYR A 278 -2.51 22.59 6.59
CA TYR A 278 -1.15 22.78 7.10
C TYR A 278 -0.69 24.22 7.03
N HIS A 279 -1.04 24.95 5.97
CA HIS A 279 -0.72 26.39 5.86
C HIS A 279 -1.51 27.26 6.83
N SER A 280 -2.78 26.97 7.09
CA SER A 280 -3.60 27.80 7.97
C SER A 280 -3.35 27.55 9.45
N VAL A 281 -3.00 26.35 9.86
CA VAL A 281 -2.68 26.02 11.26
C VAL A 281 -1.42 26.76 11.73
N SER A 282 -0.44 26.97 10.86
CA SER A 282 0.78 27.74 11.20
C SER A 282 0.51 29.22 11.53
N LYS A 283 -0.68 29.72 11.20
CA LYS A 283 -1.15 31.09 11.49
C LYS A 283 -2.25 31.13 12.54
N SER A 284 -2.61 29.98 13.10
CA SER A 284 -3.66 29.87 14.12
C SER A 284 -3.17 30.24 15.51
N MET A 285 -4.10 30.37 16.45
CA MET A 285 -3.79 30.55 17.86
C MET A 285 -3.06 29.36 18.49
N PHE A 286 -3.06 28.20 17.84
CA PHE A 286 -2.41 26.97 18.31
C PHE A 286 -0.95 26.84 17.86
N ALA A 287 -0.50 27.67 16.90
CA ALA A 287 0.79 27.50 16.24
C ALA A 287 1.98 27.44 17.21
N SER A 288 2.08 28.42 18.11
CA SER A 288 3.18 28.50 19.08
C SER A 288 3.21 27.30 20.03
N GLU A 289 2.03 26.82 20.44
CA GLU A 289 1.92 25.71 21.37
C GLU A 289 2.21 24.37 20.67
N LEU A 290 1.73 24.20 19.44
CA LEU A 290 2.07 23.03 18.60
C LEU A 290 3.58 22.96 18.32
N GLU A 291 4.21 24.08 17.96
CA GLU A 291 5.65 24.16 17.73
C GLU A 291 6.45 23.75 18.98
N GLU A 292 6.07 24.30 20.14
CA GLU A 292 6.74 23.98 21.41
C GLU A 292 6.60 22.49 21.77
N ILE A 293 5.38 21.96 21.76
CA ILE A 293 5.09 20.56 22.09
C ILE A 293 5.79 19.61 21.12
N CYS A 294 5.67 19.85 19.81
CA CYS A 294 6.25 18.97 18.78
C CYS A 294 7.78 19.03 18.78
N SER A 295 8.38 20.21 19.07
CA SER A 295 9.82 20.32 19.26
C SER A 295 10.30 19.53 20.50
N GLY A 296 9.49 19.50 21.57
CA GLY A 296 9.76 18.67 22.74
C GLY A 296 9.64 17.15 22.44
N ILE A 297 8.63 16.75 21.67
CA ILE A 297 8.46 15.36 21.23
C ILE A 297 9.66 14.89 20.38
N ALA A 298 10.07 15.73 19.44
CA ALA A 298 11.16 15.44 18.49
C ALA A 298 12.56 15.60 19.10
N ASN A 299 12.67 16.26 20.29
CA ASN A 299 13.93 16.68 20.91
C ASN A 299 14.82 17.52 19.96
N ARG A 300 14.19 18.32 19.11
CA ARG A 300 14.83 19.29 18.20
C ARG A 300 13.79 20.33 17.76
N PRO A 301 14.21 21.48 17.24
CA PRO A 301 13.25 22.43 16.65
C PRO A 301 12.43 21.83 15.52
N VAL A 302 11.12 22.03 15.56
CA VAL A 302 10.14 21.58 14.55
C VAL A 302 9.26 22.76 14.20
N THR A 303 9.57 23.45 13.11
CA THR A 303 8.91 24.68 12.67
C THR A 303 7.91 24.48 11.52
N ASP A 304 7.97 23.33 10.85
CA ASP A 304 7.04 22.98 9.75
C ASP A 304 5.74 22.40 10.33
N SER A 305 4.63 22.97 9.95
CA SER A 305 3.30 22.52 10.37
C SER A 305 2.94 21.11 9.91
N HIS A 306 3.49 20.61 8.79
CA HIS A 306 3.35 19.22 8.38
C HIS A 306 4.04 18.29 9.39
N GLU A 307 5.21 18.71 9.87
CA GLU A 307 5.96 17.94 10.84
C GLU A 307 5.30 17.99 12.23
N TRP A 308 4.56 19.04 12.60
CA TRP A 308 3.81 19.08 13.86
C TRP A 308 2.82 17.92 13.93
N ILE A 309 2.02 17.73 12.89
CA ILE A 309 1.03 16.65 12.85
C ILE A 309 1.70 15.29 12.79
N GLU A 310 2.78 15.18 12.01
CA GLU A 310 3.60 13.94 11.99
C GLU A 310 4.09 13.57 13.38
N GLN A 311 4.65 14.52 14.17
CA GLN A 311 5.14 14.25 15.52
C GLN A 311 4.03 13.79 16.47
N LEU A 312 2.83 14.37 16.39
CA LEU A 312 1.68 13.93 17.19
C LEU A 312 1.21 12.52 16.80
N MET A 313 1.18 12.21 15.50
CA MET A 313 0.84 10.85 15.03
C MET A 313 1.92 9.82 15.40
N LEU A 314 3.19 10.19 15.34
CA LEU A 314 4.30 9.36 15.81
C LEU A 314 4.18 9.09 17.33
N LEU A 315 3.83 10.10 18.12
CA LEU A 315 3.56 9.95 19.54
C LEU A 315 2.42 8.97 19.80
N TYR A 316 1.26 9.16 19.16
CA TYR A 316 0.11 8.28 19.31
C TYR A 316 0.46 6.83 18.98
N ASN A 317 1.09 6.61 17.83
CA ASN A 317 1.49 5.28 17.37
C ASN A 317 2.53 4.62 18.30
N ARG A 318 3.48 5.39 18.85
CA ARG A 318 4.48 4.91 19.81
C ARG A 318 3.83 4.50 21.13
N GLU A 319 2.97 5.33 21.69
CA GLU A 319 2.29 5.02 22.95
C GLU A 319 1.30 3.84 22.78
N ALA A 320 0.61 3.74 21.62
CA ALA A 320 -0.19 2.58 21.29
C ALA A 320 0.66 1.30 21.23
N ALA A 321 1.84 1.36 20.58
CA ALA A 321 2.73 0.20 20.47
C ALA A 321 3.21 -0.32 21.83
N LYS A 322 3.46 0.57 22.81
CA LYS A 322 3.80 0.17 24.20
C LYS A 322 2.67 -0.65 24.83
N VAL A 323 1.43 -0.16 24.74
CA VAL A 323 0.26 -0.87 25.27
C VAL A 323 0.09 -2.23 24.60
N LEU A 324 0.24 -2.31 23.27
CA LEU A 324 0.16 -3.57 22.53
C LEU A 324 1.24 -4.56 22.97
N ARG A 325 2.47 -4.08 23.15
CA ARG A 325 3.59 -4.90 23.61
C ARG A 325 3.36 -5.43 25.05
N GLU A 326 2.88 -4.58 25.95
CA GLU A 326 2.53 -4.95 27.33
C GLU A 326 1.40 -5.99 27.38
N LYS A 327 0.40 -5.86 26.51
CA LYS A 327 -0.70 -6.83 26.38
C LYS A 327 -0.27 -8.13 25.68
N GLY A 328 0.89 -8.17 25.04
CA GLY A 328 1.32 -9.30 24.22
C GLY A 328 0.36 -9.59 23.05
N ALA A 329 -0.29 -8.55 22.52
CA ALA A 329 -1.30 -8.66 21.45
C ALA A 329 -1.22 -7.47 20.51
N GLY A 330 -1.57 -7.70 19.24
CA GLY A 330 -1.61 -6.65 18.21
C GLY A 330 -0.50 -6.73 17.18
N VAL A 331 -0.46 -5.70 16.34
CA VAL A 331 0.37 -5.64 15.15
C VAL A 331 1.35 -4.47 15.27
N LEU A 332 2.62 -4.79 15.34
CA LEU A 332 3.68 -3.80 15.32
C LEU A 332 4.22 -3.61 13.91
N ARG A 333 4.96 -2.52 13.73
CA ARG A 333 5.65 -2.17 12.50
C ARG A 333 7.13 -2.16 12.75
N ARG A 334 7.84 -3.17 12.26
CA ARG A 334 9.31 -3.22 12.34
C ARG A 334 9.96 -2.75 11.05
N HIS A 335 11.17 -2.29 11.19
CA HIS A 335 11.99 -1.83 10.10
C HIS A 335 13.42 -2.25 10.36
N ALA A 336 13.96 -3.15 9.56
CA ALA A 336 15.33 -3.60 9.69
C ALA A 336 16.32 -2.44 9.54
N GLY A 337 17.48 -2.57 10.18
CA GLY A 337 18.56 -1.60 10.05
C GLY A 337 19.06 -1.45 8.61
N LEU A 338 19.98 -0.53 8.44
CA LEU A 338 20.67 -0.34 7.16
C LEU A 338 21.45 -1.61 6.79
N ASP A 339 21.35 -2.01 5.55
CA ASP A 339 22.32 -2.91 4.93
C ASP A 339 23.61 -2.11 4.72
N GLN A 340 24.59 -2.25 5.63
CA GLN A 340 25.81 -1.46 5.66
C GLN A 340 26.63 -1.62 4.38
N ALA A 341 26.70 -2.84 3.84
CA ALA A 341 27.47 -3.09 2.61
C ALA A 341 26.85 -2.35 1.39
N ARG A 342 25.53 -2.32 1.32
CA ARG A 342 24.80 -1.55 0.28
C ARG A 342 24.91 -0.05 0.53
N TYR A 343 24.84 0.39 1.77
CA TYR A 343 25.00 1.80 2.13
C TYR A 343 26.36 2.31 1.65
N ASP A 344 27.46 1.66 2.06
CA ASP A 344 28.82 2.04 1.68
C ASP A 344 29.03 2.03 0.16
N THR A 345 28.38 1.09 -0.53
CA THR A 345 28.43 1.02 -1.99
C THR A 345 27.71 2.21 -2.63
N TYR A 346 26.48 2.51 -2.21
CA TYR A 346 25.70 3.59 -2.78
C TYR A 346 26.26 4.98 -2.42
N GLU A 347 26.80 5.15 -1.22
CA GLU A 347 27.46 6.38 -0.79
C GLU A 347 28.68 6.68 -1.68
N ARG A 348 29.55 5.68 -1.93
CA ARG A 348 30.71 5.82 -2.84
C ARG A 348 30.29 6.20 -4.27
N LEU A 349 29.12 5.79 -4.70
CA LEU A 349 28.58 6.10 -6.02
C LEU A 349 27.81 7.44 -6.07
N GLY A 350 27.75 8.19 -4.95
CA GLY A 350 27.02 9.44 -4.87
C GLY A 350 25.49 9.27 -4.97
N LEU A 351 24.97 8.08 -4.64
CA LEU A 351 23.54 7.77 -4.64
C LEU A 351 22.94 8.09 -3.27
N PRO A 352 21.62 8.28 -3.15
CA PRO A 352 20.95 8.49 -1.86
C PRO A 352 20.95 7.21 -1.02
N ALA A 353 22.11 6.89 -0.42
CA ALA A 353 22.39 5.64 0.27
C ALA A 353 21.42 5.39 1.43
N ASP A 354 21.09 6.41 2.24
CA ASP A 354 20.10 6.32 3.31
C ASP A 354 18.77 5.74 2.85
N LYS A 355 18.29 6.19 1.69
CA LYS A 355 17.01 5.74 1.11
C LYS A 355 17.10 4.38 0.46
N LEU A 356 18.23 4.08 -0.21
CA LEU A 356 18.36 2.90 -1.07
C LEU A 356 18.85 1.65 -0.32
N ALA A 357 19.60 1.84 0.77
CA ALA A 357 20.10 0.74 1.60
C ALA A 357 19.12 0.31 2.69
N MET A 358 18.07 1.09 2.93
CA MET A 358 17.06 0.74 3.92
C MET A 358 16.14 -0.39 3.42
N ALA A 359 15.90 -1.37 4.28
CA ALA A 359 14.89 -2.38 4.04
C ALA A 359 13.47 -1.77 4.05
N ALA A 360 12.50 -2.42 3.42
CA ALA A 360 11.12 -1.99 3.56
C ALA A 360 10.58 -2.41 4.93
N GLY A 361 9.92 -1.49 5.64
CA GLY A 361 9.22 -1.85 6.87
C GLY A 361 8.16 -2.93 6.62
N GLU A 362 7.93 -3.80 7.61
CA GLU A 362 6.94 -4.88 7.58
C GLU A 362 6.16 -4.96 8.89
N TYR A 363 4.99 -5.57 8.86
CA TYR A 363 4.22 -5.87 10.05
C TYR A 363 4.75 -7.13 10.73
N CYS A 364 4.73 -7.15 12.07
CA CYS A 364 5.09 -8.28 12.91
C CYS A 364 4.10 -8.37 14.09
N ALA A 365 4.07 -9.51 14.77
CA ALA A 365 3.25 -9.66 15.97
C ALA A 365 3.88 -8.93 17.16
N ALA A 366 3.05 -8.40 18.06
CA ALA A 366 3.53 -7.75 19.28
C ALA A 366 4.30 -8.69 20.21
N THR A 367 4.22 -10.00 20.01
CA THR A 367 4.92 -11.05 20.77
C THR A 367 6.30 -11.40 20.21
N GLU A 368 6.65 -10.92 19.00
CA GLU A 368 7.97 -11.21 18.41
C GLU A 368 9.09 -10.47 19.16
N ASP A 369 10.29 -11.06 19.20
CA ASP A 369 11.44 -10.46 19.90
C ASP A 369 12.00 -9.26 19.15
N ASP A 370 12.15 -9.36 17.83
CA ASP A 370 12.62 -8.27 16.98
C ASP A 370 11.45 -7.42 16.47
N THR A 371 11.20 -6.31 17.16
CA THR A 371 10.12 -5.37 16.83
C THR A 371 10.62 -3.96 16.50
N ARG A 372 11.94 -3.75 16.51
CA ARG A 372 12.54 -2.43 16.37
C ARG A 372 12.25 -1.78 15.02
N HIS A 373 11.93 -0.49 15.06
CA HIS A 373 11.77 0.34 13.88
C HIS A 373 13.00 1.26 13.71
N TRP A 374 14.03 0.78 13.03
CA TRP A 374 15.29 1.49 12.87
C TRP A 374 15.14 2.88 12.25
N GLY A 375 14.32 3.02 11.19
CA GLY A 375 14.11 4.30 10.52
C GLY A 375 13.52 5.40 11.41
N LEU A 376 12.84 5.04 12.51
CA LEU A 376 12.31 5.98 13.50
C LEU A 376 13.10 5.99 14.81
N GLY A 377 14.11 5.12 14.96
CA GLY A 377 14.86 4.97 16.20
C GLY A 377 14.01 4.47 17.38
N GLN A 378 12.91 3.74 17.12
CA GLN A 378 11.97 3.25 18.13
C GLN A 378 12.15 1.76 18.37
N ASP A 379 12.16 1.32 19.62
CA ASP A 379 12.22 -0.11 19.97
C ASP A 379 10.89 -0.81 19.65
N VAL A 380 9.79 -0.09 19.77
CA VAL A 380 8.45 -0.53 19.38
C VAL A 380 7.72 0.60 18.65
N TYR A 381 7.03 0.25 17.57
CA TYR A 381 6.19 1.17 16.81
C TYR A 381 5.04 0.41 16.17
N CYS A 382 3.91 1.04 16.02
CA CYS A 382 2.77 0.47 15.31
C CYS A 382 2.08 1.49 14.41
N HIS A 383 1.14 1.03 13.62
CA HIS A 383 0.15 1.88 12.98
C HIS A 383 -1.16 1.77 13.75
N ALA A 384 -1.69 2.89 14.25
CA ALA A 384 -2.96 2.98 14.98
C ALA A 384 -3.70 4.29 14.72
N SER A 385 -3.11 5.22 13.94
CA SER A 385 -3.62 6.58 13.72
C SER A 385 -4.39 6.78 12.41
N SER A 386 -4.65 5.73 11.63
CA SER A 386 -5.42 5.84 10.38
C SER A 386 -6.32 4.63 10.12
N PRO A 387 -7.28 4.33 11.02
CA PRO A 387 -8.13 3.15 10.92
C PRO A 387 -9.15 3.22 9.77
N ILE A 388 -9.49 4.40 9.26
CA ILE A 388 -10.38 4.55 8.10
C ILE A 388 -9.76 3.94 6.83
N ARG A 389 -8.44 3.90 6.75
CA ARG A 389 -7.74 3.52 5.52
C ARG A 389 -6.71 2.39 5.66
N ARG A 390 -6.46 1.85 6.87
CA ARG A 390 -5.51 0.74 7.10
C ARG A 390 -6.06 -0.28 8.07
N TRP A 391 -6.11 -1.55 7.67
CA TRP A 391 -6.58 -2.65 8.50
C TRP A 391 -5.76 -2.90 9.77
N PRO A 392 -4.39 -2.84 9.78
CA PRO A 392 -3.63 -2.99 11.00
C PRO A 392 -3.99 -1.99 12.10
N ASP A 393 -4.36 -0.76 11.72
CA ASP A 393 -4.81 0.28 12.65
C ASP A 393 -6.14 -0.11 13.32
N CYS A 394 -7.07 -0.70 12.57
CA CYS A 394 -8.33 -1.22 13.11
C CYS A 394 -8.08 -2.34 14.13
N VAL A 395 -7.19 -3.29 13.81
CA VAL A 395 -6.82 -4.39 14.72
C VAL A 395 -6.24 -3.86 16.00
N ASN A 396 -5.29 -2.93 15.90
CA ASN A 396 -4.65 -2.31 17.05
C ASN A 396 -5.65 -1.51 17.89
N GLN A 397 -6.56 -0.80 17.26
CA GLN A 397 -7.62 -0.06 17.94
C GLN A 397 -8.57 -0.99 18.73
N MET A 398 -8.96 -2.16 18.17
CA MET A 398 -9.76 -3.17 18.90
C MET A 398 -9.04 -3.60 20.20
N ILE A 399 -7.74 -3.87 20.12
CA ILE A 399 -6.93 -4.30 21.27
C ILE A 399 -6.74 -3.18 22.28
N LEU A 400 -6.56 -1.93 21.85
CA LEU A 400 -6.53 -0.76 22.74
C LEU A 400 -7.83 -0.64 23.54
N LEU A 401 -8.98 -0.91 22.90
CA LEU A 401 -10.32 -0.91 23.52
C LEU A 401 -10.59 -2.16 24.37
N GLY A 402 -9.63 -3.09 24.51
CA GLY A 402 -9.79 -4.28 25.35
C GLY A 402 -10.44 -5.47 24.68
N HIS A 403 -10.65 -5.44 23.36
CA HIS A 403 -11.24 -6.53 22.61
C HIS A 403 -10.16 -7.42 21.97
N PRO A 404 -10.30 -8.75 21.99
CA PRO A 404 -9.40 -9.64 21.29
C PRO A 404 -9.56 -9.44 19.77
N ALA A 405 -8.44 -9.38 19.07
CA ALA A 405 -8.43 -9.34 17.62
C ALA A 405 -7.36 -10.29 17.08
N ASN A 406 -7.73 -11.16 16.16
CA ASN A 406 -6.82 -12.03 15.45
C ASN A 406 -6.48 -11.40 14.10
N ALA A 407 -5.20 -11.36 13.78
CA ALA A 407 -4.73 -10.74 12.56
C ALA A 407 -3.73 -11.63 11.84
N SER A 408 -3.93 -11.82 10.54
CA SER A 408 -2.96 -12.49 9.69
C SER A 408 -1.85 -11.54 9.27
N ILE A 409 -0.72 -11.54 9.99
CA ILE A 409 0.47 -10.75 9.65
C ILE A 409 0.90 -10.99 8.20
N LYS A 410 0.89 -12.27 7.76
CA LYS A 410 1.21 -12.62 6.38
C LYS A 410 0.27 -11.93 5.37
N HIS A 411 -1.02 -11.89 5.66
CA HIS A 411 -2.01 -11.21 4.81
C HIS A 411 -1.73 -9.71 4.76
N MET A 412 -1.54 -9.06 5.91
CA MET A 412 -1.23 -7.62 5.99
C MET A 412 0.03 -7.26 5.20
N ASN A 413 1.11 -8.03 5.36
CA ASN A 413 2.35 -7.81 4.62
C ASN A 413 2.16 -8.03 3.10
N THR A 414 1.35 -9.01 2.71
CA THR A 414 1.01 -9.25 1.30
C THR A 414 0.23 -8.07 0.72
N ARG A 415 -0.74 -7.54 1.44
CA ARG A 415 -1.52 -6.36 1.03
C ARG A 415 -0.63 -5.12 0.93
N ALA A 416 0.14 -4.80 1.97
CA ALA A 416 1.07 -3.67 1.97
C ALA A 416 2.06 -3.74 0.79
N LYS A 417 2.56 -4.93 0.46
CA LYS A 417 3.41 -5.15 -0.70
C LYS A 417 2.69 -4.90 -2.03
N SER A 418 1.43 -5.34 -2.15
CA SER A 418 0.62 -5.12 -3.36
C SER A 418 0.44 -3.63 -3.65
N PHE A 419 0.20 -2.82 -2.63
CA PHE A 419 0.05 -1.36 -2.76
C PHE A 419 1.37 -0.68 -3.16
N LYS A 420 2.50 -1.07 -2.55
CA LYS A 420 3.83 -0.57 -2.97
C LYS A 420 4.18 -0.95 -4.42
N VAL A 421 3.74 -2.15 -4.86
CA VAL A 421 3.90 -2.58 -6.25
C VAL A 421 3.07 -1.70 -7.17
N TYR A 422 1.82 -1.39 -6.81
CA TYR A 422 0.95 -0.49 -7.57
C TYR A 422 1.58 0.91 -7.73
N GLU A 423 2.00 1.54 -6.65
CA GLU A 423 2.65 2.86 -6.69
C GLU A 423 3.86 2.87 -7.61
N ARG A 424 4.68 1.83 -7.53
CA ARG A 424 5.84 1.68 -8.41
C ARG A 424 5.43 1.51 -9.88
N ASP A 425 4.44 0.67 -10.13
CA ASP A 425 4.01 0.32 -11.48
C ASP A 425 3.31 1.51 -12.15
N MET A 426 2.60 2.34 -11.39
CA MET A 426 2.01 3.60 -11.86
C MET A 426 3.04 4.59 -12.40
N VAL A 427 4.19 4.73 -11.71
CA VAL A 427 5.28 5.60 -12.21
C VAL A 427 5.75 5.15 -13.60
N PHE A 428 5.91 3.84 -13.79
CA PHE A 428 6.34 3.31 -15.10
C PHE A 428 5.28 3.46 -16.18
N VAL A 429 4.02 3.15 -15.87
CA VAL A 429 2.93 3.29 -16.85
C VAL A 429 2.79 4.74 -17.29
N ARG A 430 2.81 5.68 -16.36
CA ARG A 430 2.76 7.11 -16.69
C ARG A 430 3.96 7.54 -17.53
N ALA A 431 5.18 7.13 -17.15
CA ALA A 431 6.36 7.43 -17.94
C ALA A 431 6.26 6.89 -19.37
N LEU A 432 5.81 5.63 -19.53
CA LEU A 432 5.65 5.00 -20.84
C LEU A 432 4.63 5.69 -21.74
N LEU A 433 3.51 6.15 -21.18
CA LEU A 433 2.36 6.60 -21.95
C LEU A 433 2.26 8.13 -22.11
N THR A 434 3.02 8.90 -21.31
CA THR A 434 2.92 10.37 -21.32
C THR A 434 4.19 11.11 -21.76
N ASN A 435 5.36 10.46 -21.76
CA ASN A 435 6.64 11.17 -21.91
C ASN A 435 7.63 10.47 -22.84
N HIS A 436 7.20 10.02 -24.01
CA HIS A 436 8.01 9.18 -24.90
C HIS A 436 9.33 9.79 -25.41
N ASP A 437 9.48 11.12 -25.40
CA ASP A 437 10.62 11.81 -26.04
C ASP A 437 11.54 12.53 -25.05
N LYS A 438 11.46 12.25 -23.74
CA LYS A 438 12.30 12.91 -22.75
C LYS A 438 13.57 12.12 -22.48
N THR A 439 14.69 12.82 -22.58
CA THR A 439 15.99 12.32 -22.09
C THR A 439 16.05 12.51 -20.57
N LEU A 440 16.28 11.42 -19.84
CA LEU A 440 16.51 11.43 -18.39
C LEU A 440 18.02 11.33 -18.12
N LYS A 441 18.42 11.71 -16.90
CA LYS A 441 19.75 11.41 -16.38
C LYS A 441 19.63 10.26 -15.37
N GLY A 442 20.61 9.37 -15.37
CA GLY A 442 20.71 8.30 -14.40
C GLY A 442 22.16 8.01 -14.04
N THR A 443 22.35 7.32 -12.92
CA THR A 443 23.66 6.86 -12.46
C THR A 443 23.66 5.34 -12.42
N ILE A 444 24.66 4.70 -12.99
CA ILE A 444 24.82 3.24 -12.92
C ILE A 444 25.07 2.85 -11.47
N ALA A 445 24.14 2.12 -10.86
CA ALA A 445 24.23 1.71 -9.45
C ALA A 445 25.05 0.41 -9.30
N GLU A 446 24.80 -0.54 -10.17
CA GLU A 446 25.49 -1.84 -10.27
C GLU A 446 25.23 -2.47 -11.63
N SER A 447 25.87 -3.58 -11.95
CA SER A 447 25.65 -4.28 -13.21
C SER A 447 24.16 -4.61 -13.41
N GLY A 448 23.60 -4.17 -14.53
CA GLY A 448 22.18 -4.35 -14.85
C GLY A 448 21.21 -3.45 -14.09
N ARG A 449 21.69 -2.41 -13.38
CA ARG A 449 20.86 -1.49 -12.60
C ARG A 449 21.27 -0.04 -12.70
N ILE A 450 20.28 0.84 -12.85
CA ILE A 450 20.49 2.28 -12.97
C ILE A 450 19.57 3.04 -12.01
N TRP A 451 20.13 3.99 -11.27
CA TRP A 451 19.37 4.95 -10.48
C TRP A 451 18.87 6.08 -11.35
N ILE A 452 17.58 6.34 -11.34
CA ILE A 452 16.93 7.45 -12.06
C ILE A 452 16.35 8.42 -11.04
N PRO A 453 16.99 9.57 -10.79
CA PRO A 453 16.55 10.53 -9.77
C PRO A 453 15.12 11.03 -9.94
N SER A 454 14.72 11.35 -11.18
CA SER A 454 13.36 11.82 -11.48
C SER A 454 12.26 10.79 -11.18
N TRP A 455 12.58 9.51 -11.14
CA TRP A 455 11.68 8.44 -10.73
C TRP A 455 11.88 8.01 -9.28
N GLY A 456 12.94 8.50 -8.62
CA GLY A 456 13.26 8.17 -7.23
C GLY A 456 13.55 6.69 -6.98
N ARG A 457 14.10 5.96 -7.96
CA ARG A 457 14.30 4.49 -7.87
C ARG A 457 15.38 3.92 -8.78
N ILE A 458 15.80 2.72 -8.41
CA ILE A 458 16.68 1.89 -9.23
C ILE A 458 15.83 1.03 -10.18
N VAL A 459 16.18 1.02 -11.45
CA VAL A 459 15.52 0.29 -12.53
C VAL A 459 16.51 -0.71 -13.14
N LYS A 460 16.04 -1.87 -13.56
CA LYS A 460 16.82 -2.83 -14.35
C LYS A 460 16.98 -2.31 -15.77
N SER A 461 18.20 -2.35 -16.27
CA SER A 461 18.55 -1.97 -17.64
C SER A 461 19.77 -2.74 -18.09
N ASP A 462 19.98 -2.82 -19.40
CA ASP A 462 21.27 -3.25 -19.95
C ASP A 462 22.30 -2.14 -19.69
N THR A 463 23.31 -2.45 -18.90
CA THR A 463 24.40 -1.50 -18.53
C THR A 463 25.74 -1.95 -19.07
N ILE A 464 25.77 -2.83 -20.08
CA ILE A 464 27.03 -3.30 -20.71
C ILE A 464 27.81 -2.09 -21.27
N GLY A 465 29.04 -2.01 -20.91
CA GLY A 465 29.95 -0.91 -21.34
C GLY A 465 29.93 0.34 -20.43
N PHE A 466 29.18 0.29 -19.31
CA PHE A 466 29.19 1.38 -18.33
C PHE A 466 29.63 0.88 -16.96
N GLU A 467 30.51 1.63 -16.33
CA GLU A 467 31.00 1.34 -14.97
C GLU A 467 30.05 1.86 -13.91
N PRO A 468 29.91 1.19 -12.73
CA PRO A 468 29.18 1.73 -11.58
C PRO A 468 29.66 3.14 -11.22
N GLY A 469 28.72 4.05 -10.96
CA GLY A 469 28.98 5.47 -10.70
C GLY A 469 28.95 6.35 -11.95
N SER A 470 29.01 5.77 -13.16
CA SER A 470 28.91 6.56 -14.40
C SER A 470 27.54 7.23 -14.50
N VAL A 471 27.53 8.51 -14.85
CA VAL A 471 26.32 9.27 -15.17
C VAL A 471 26.03 9.14 -16.65
N VAL A 472 24.81 8.73 -16.99
CA VAL A 472 24.39 8.47 -18.37
C VAL A 472 23.12 9.23 -18.73
N ALA A 473 22.99 9.57 -20.01
CA ALA A 473 21.74 9.99 -20.60
C ALA A 473 20.89 8.75 -20.90
N ILE A 474 19.59 8.83 -20.63
CA ILE A 474 18.65 7.74 -20.81
C ILE A 474 17.55 8.20 -21.75
N GLN A 475 17.50 7.63 -22.92
CA GLN A 475 16.30 7.66 -23.76
C GLN A 475 15.41 6.47 -23.39
N TYR A 476 14.13 6.68 -23.31
CA TYR A 476 13.21 5.59 -23.05
C TYR A 476 12.03 5.62 -24.03
N PHE A 477 11.58 4.44 -24.40
CA PHE A 477 10.48 4.29 -25.35
C PHE A 477 9.65 3.05 -25.02
N CYS A 478 8.43 3.03 -25.58
CA CYS A 478 7.51 1.92 -25.44
C CYS A 478 7.65 0.95 -26.62
N ASP A 479 8.10 -0.28 -26.34
CA ASP A 479 8.04 -1.37 -27.31
C ASP A 479 6.66 -2.03 -27.27
N ALA A 480 5.74 -1.57 -28.10
CA ALA A 480 4.37 -2.06 -28.17
C ALA A 480 4.26 -3.53 -28.60
N THR A 481 5.33 -4.15 -29.10
CA THR A 481 5.36 -5.57 -29.48
C THR A 481 5.37 -6.50 -28.25
N LYS A 482 5.78 -6.00 -27.08
CA LYS A 482 5.84 -6.78 -25.85
C LYS A 482 4.46 -6.91 -25.22
N ARG A 483 4.08 -8.13 -24.85
CA ARG A 483 2.78 -8.46 -24.22
C ARG A 483 2.64 -7.87 -22.82
N ASN A 484 3.68 -7.99 -22.00
CA ASN A 484 3.70 -7.45 -20.64
C ASN A 484 4.14 -5.99 -20.68
N TRP A 485 3.34 -5.08 -20.12
CA TRP A 485 3.62 -3.65 -20.10
C TRP A 485 4.96 -3.30 -19.40
N LYS A 486 5.38 -4.06 -18.38
CA LYS A 486 6.70 -3.88 -17.74
C LYS A 486 7.87 -4.12 -18.70
N ARG A 487 7.67 -5.00 -19.69
CA ARG A 487 8.67 -5.30 -20.70
C ARG A 487 8.59 -4.34 -21.90
N ARG A 488 7.54 -3.50 -21.95
CA ARG A 488 7.41 -2.44 -22.97
C ARG A 488 8.37 -1.28 -22.71
N LEU A 489 8.79 -1.05 -21.46
CA LEU A 489 9.79 -0.04 -21.13
C LEU A 489 11.17 -0.50 -21.60
N VAL A 490 11.69 0.17 -22.63
CA VAL A 490 13.05 -0.01 -23.12
C VAL A 490 13.84 1.24 -22.78
N LEU A 491 14.98 1.06 -22.13
CA LEU A 491 15.93 2.12 -21.82
C LEU A 491 17.15 1.99 -22.74
N LYS A 492 17.46 3.06 -23.45
CA LYS A 492 18.68 3.20 -24.24
C LYS A 492 19.61 4.15 -23.51
N LEU A 493 20.80 3.67 -23.16
CA LEU A 493 21.78 4.42 -22.39
C LEU A 493 22.81 5.02 -23.37
N GLU A 494 23.15 6.28 -23.16
CA GLU A 494 24.18 7.00 -23.92
C GLU A 494 25.14 7.69 -22.95
N PRO A 495 26.46 7.72 -23.24
CA PRO A 495 27.42 8.52 -22.46
C PRO A 495 26.97 9.98 -22.46
N ILE A 496 27.07 10.65 -21.31
CA ILE A 496 26.99 12.11 -21.31
C ILE A 496 28.37 12.61 -21.76
N GLU A 497 28.47 13.16 -22.98
CA GLU A 497 29.66 13.88 -23.40
C GLU A 497 29.90 15.03 -22.43
N THR A 498 30.99 14.94 -21.67
CA THR A 498 31.48 16.06 -20.88
C THR A 498 31.88 17.14 -21.90
N ILE A 499 31.05 18.18 -22.01
CA ILE A 499 31.49 19.40 -22.75
C ILE A 499 32.65 19.94 -21.90
N THR A 500 33.84 19.57 -22.27
CA THR A 500 35.05 20.25 -21.82
C THR A 500 34.95 21.65 -22.39
N SER A 501 34.54 22.60 -21.53
CA SER A 501 34.68 24.03 -21.83
C SER A 501 36.18 24.31 -22.07
N SER A 502 36.56 24.41 -23.33
CA SER A 502 37.80 24.99 -23.77
C SER A 502 37.79 26.49 -23.54
#